data_95375dcb37b800e0accb911c2c89bc38
#
_entry.id   95375dcb37b800e0accb911c2c89bc38
#
_cell.length_a   1.000
_cell.length_b   1.000
_cell.length_c   1.000
_cell.angle_alpha   90.00
_cell.angle_beta   90.00
_cell.angle_gamma   90.00
#
_symmetry.space_group_name_H-M   'P 1'
#
loop_
_entity.id
_entity.type
_entity.pdbx_description
1 polymer ?
#
loop_
_entity_poly.entity_id
_entity_poly.type
_entity_poly.pdbx_seq_one_letter_code
_entity_poly.pdbx_strand_id
1 'polypeptide(L)'
;MMTHARISRFRPSRSPLLLLALPLLLASCQGIFGKRVHGDGNIKTEDRPVSDFKNVDVSGAAKVLVSQGDHPSVKIEGDENLLQYMEVNQIGNKIEVREKPGFNLVPTTDLKVYVTAPVFNDIDASGACDIIGQTKISNPEDLAMHVSGAGDIRMEVDAPRLKAEVSGSGSIYLKGQTKDVYLDLTGAGHAYCFGLLSETTKVDISGAGSAEVYASVKLEAEVSGAGTVKYKGNATDVKQDVSGAGSVQKVD
;
A
#
# COMPACT_ATOMS: atom_id res chain seq x y z
N MET A 1 43.98 58.68 47.68
CA MET A 1 44.48 57.35 47.47
C MET A 1 43.46 56.67 46.50
N MET A 2 43.75 56.71 45.19
CA MET A 2 42.85 56.25 44.13
C MET A 2 43.32 54.86 43.68
N THR A 3 42.43 53.83 43.74
CA THR A 3 42.71 52.47 43.31
C THR A 3 41.97 52.23 42.01
N HIS A 4 42.72 52.08 40.93
CA HIS A 4 42.16 51.75 39.58
C HIS A 4 41.77 50.26 39.47
N ALA A 5 40.51 49.97 39.17
CA ALA A 5 40.05 48.66 38.82
C ALA A 5 40.29 48.41 37.33
N ARG A 6 41.03 47.33 37.00
CA ARG A 6 41.24 46.81 35.62
C ARG A 6 40.03 46.04 35.13
N ILE A 7 39.42 46.50 34.07
CA ILE A 7 38.37 45.76 33.34
C ILE A 7 39.07 44.83 32.35
N SER A 8 38.95 43.49 32.56
CA SER A 8 39.38 42.46 31.61
C SER A 8 38.35 42.31 30.51
N ARG A 9 38.73 42.61 29.27
CA ARG A 9 37.92 42.36 28.08
C ARG A 9 37.93 40.87 27.72
N PHE A 10 36.81 40.21 27.86
CA PHE A 10 36.57 38.86 27.33
C PHE A 10 36.42 38.93 25.81
N ARG A 11 37.30 38.29 25.06
CA ARG A 11 37.18 38.09 23.59
C ARG A 11 36.40 36.80 23.34
N PRO A 12 35.30 36.76 22.59
CA PRO A 12 34.68 35.52 22.18
C PRO A 12 35.51 34.86 21.08
N SER A 13 35.96 33.63 21.33
CA SER A 13 36.61 32.75 20.38
C SER A 13 35.56 32.33 19.33
N ARG A 14 35.73 32.81 18.12
CA ARG A 14 34.96 32.32 16.93
C ARG A 14 35.58 31.02 16.45
N SER A 15 35.00 29.90 16.76
CA SER A 15 35.32 28.62 16.14
C SER A 15 34.58 28.50 14.77
N PRO A 16 35.28 28.43 13.64
CA PRO A 16 34.67 28.19 12.35
C PRO A 16 34.69 26.67 12.05
N LEU A 17 33.83 25.90 12.69
CA LEU A 17 33.78 24.44 12.44
C LEU A 17 32.36 23.91 12.41
N LEU A 18 31.45 24.53 11.63
CA LEU A 18 30.11 23.97 11.42
C LEU A 18 29.49 24.31 10.06
N LEU A 19 30.27 24.26 8.98
CA LEU A 19 29.77 24.57 7.62
C LEU A 19 30.29 23.62 6.50
N LEU A 20 30.66 22.38 6.87
CA LEU A 20 31.20 21.43 5.87
C LEU A 20 30.46 20.07 5.83
N ALA A 21 29.24 19.94 6.37
CA ALA A 21 28.54 18.65 6.39
C ALA A 21 27.27 18.59 5.53
N LEU A 22 26.94 19.62 4.74
CA LEU A 22 25.67 19.65 4.00
C LEU A 22 25.72 19.31 2.49
N PRO A 23 26.84 19.18 1.78
CA PRO A 23 26.81 18.79 0.37
C PRO A 23 26.92 17.29 0.08
N LEU A 24 27.03 16.39 1.09
CA LEU A 24 27.24 14.95 0.84
C LEU A 24 25.94 14.14 0.67
N LEU A 25 24.77 14.72 0.91
CA LEU A 25 23.47 14.01 0.80
C LEU A 25 22.79 14.11 -0.57
N LEU A 26 23.36 14.85 -1.53
CA LEU A 26 22.79 15.00 -2.88
C LEU A 26 23.42 14.09 -3.94
N ALA A 27 24.41 13.28 -3.59
CA ALA A 27 25.13 12.45 -4.57
C ALA A 27 24.62 11.00 -4.66
N SER A 28 23.59 10.58 -3.88
CA SER A 28 23.14 9.17 -3.84
C SER A 28 21.96 8.82 -4.77
N CYS A 29 21.40 9.78 -5.52
CA CYS A 29 20.25 9.53 -6.40
C CYS A 29 20.57 9.33 -7.88
N GLN A 30 21.82 9.17 -8.28
CA GLN A 30 22.17 9.02 -9.72
C GLN A 30 22.12 7.58 -10.26
N GLY A 31 21.70 6.57 -9.47
CA GLY A 31 21.70 5.16 -9.87
C GLY A 31 20.33 4.51 -10.11
N ILE A 32 19.21 5.23 -9.99
CA ILE A 32 17.86 4.62 -9.95
C ILE A 32 17.07 4.78 -11.27
N PHE A 33 17.60 5.52 -12.26
CA PHE A 33 16.87 5.74 -13.51
C PHE A 33 17.23 4.70 -14.56
N GLY A 34 16.37 3.66 -14.71
CA GLY A 34 16.43 2.74 -15.83
C GLY A 34 16.31 3.47 -17.18
N LYS A 35 16.63 2.77 -18.28
CA LYS A 35 16.46 3.28 -19.63
C LYS A 35 15.00 3.63 -19.87
N ARG A 36 14.69 4.91 -20.12
CA ARG A 36 13.35 5.37 -20.42
C ARG A 36 12.88 4.87 -21.77
N VAL A 37 11.71 4.24 -21.82
CA VAL A 37 11.08 3.75 -23.06
C VAL A 37 9.70 4.36 -23.17
N HIS A 38 9.46 5.13 -24.24
CA HIS A 38 8.18 5.76 -24.52
C HIS A 38 7.27 4.81 -25.32
N GLY A 39 5.99 4.81 -25.00
CA GLY A 39 4.96 4.14 -25.77
C GLY A 39 4.82 4.72 -27.18
N ASP A 40 4.41 3.91 -28.13
CA ASP A 40 4.24 4.27 -29.54
C ASP A 40 2.79 4.65 -29.88
N GLY A 41 1.86 4.54 -28.93
CA GLY A 41 0.43 4.84 -29.09
C GLY A 41 -0.37 3.72 -29.77
N ASN A 42 0.28 2.63 -30.17
CA ASN A 42 -0.40 1.46 -30.73
C ASN A 42 -0.79 0.50 -29.62
N ILE A 43 -2.04 0.55 -29.16
CA ILE A 43 -2.50 -0.25 -28.03
C ILE A 43 -2.80 -1.67 -28.47
N LYS A 44 -2.18 -2.62 -27.77
CA LYS A 44 -2.39 -4.06 -27.94
C LYS A 44 -2.66 -4.75 -26.60
N THR A 45 -3.33 -5.91 -26.71
CA THR A 45 -3.50 -6.85 -25.62
C THR A 45 -2.76 -8.14 -25.94
N GLU A 46 -1.96 -8.62 -24.99
CA GLU A 46 -1.24 -9.90 -25.06
C GLU A 46 -1.63 -10.83 -23.93
N ASP A 47 -1.93 -12.08 -24.26
CA ASP A 47 -2.09 -13.14 -23.26
C ASP A 47 -0.72 -13.59 -22.73
N ARG A 48 -0.63 -13.81 -21.42
CA ARG A 48 0.55 -14.39 -20.76
C ARG A 48 0.21 -15.81 -20.33
N PRO A 49 1.01 -16.82 -20.71
CA PRO A 49 0.75 -18.20 -20.32
C PRO A 49 0.95 -18.36 -18.81
N VAL A 50 -0.08 -18.86 -18.13
CA VAL A 50 -0.08 -19.15 -16.69
C VAL A 50 -0.81 -20.48 -16.46
N SER A 51 -0.47 -21.14 -15.36
CA SER A 51 -1.22 -22.26 -14.80
C SER A 51 -2.00 -21.79 -13.55
N ASP A 52 -2.54 -22.72 -12.76
CA ASP A 52 -3.27 -22.37 -11.54
C ASP A 52 -2.41 -21.57 -10.58
N PHE A 53 -2.97 -20.49 -10.05
CA PHE A 53 -2.37 -19.65 -9.02
C PHE A 53 -3.46 -19.13 -8.07
N LYS A 54 -3.04 -18.71 -6.88
CA LYS A 54 -3.90 -18.09 -5.85
C LYS A 54 -3.34 -16.78 -5.31
N ASN A 55 -2.06 -16.51 -5.59
CA ASN A 55 -1.35 -15.35 -5.05
C ASN A 55 -0.89 -14.45 -6.21
N VAL A 56 -1.05 -13.14 -6.03
CA VAL A 56 -0.72 -12.13 -7.03
C VAL A 56 0.15 -11.07 -6.39
N ASP A 57 1.32 -10.82 -6.97
CA ASP A 57 2.25 -9.78 -6.57
C ASP A 57 2.48 -8.84 -7.74
N VAL A 58 2.14 -7.59 -7.55
CA VAL A 58 2.30 -6.57 -8.59
C VAL A 58 3.22 -5.48 -8.10
N SER A 59 4.22 -5.17 -8.92
CA SER A 59 5.15 -4.09 -8.63
C SER A 59 5.30 -3.12 -9.80
N GLY A 60 5.45 -1.83 -9.49
CA GLY A 60 5.60 -0.78 -10.49
C GLY A 60 4.48 0.24 -10.52
N ALA A 61 4.00 0.60 -11.72
CA ALA A 61 2.98 1.63 -11.92
C ALA A 61 1.82 1.15 -12.81
N ALA A 62 1.52 -0.15 -12.83
CA ALA A 62 0.44 -0.71 -13.63
C ALA A 62 -0.92 -0.64 -12.92
N LYS A 63 -1.99 -0.62 -13.70
CA LYS A 63 -3.36 -0.77 -13.24
C LYS A 63 -3.79 -2.24 -13.38
N VAL A 64 -4.02 -2.91 -12.26
CA VAL A 64 -4.35 -4.33 -12.22
C VAL A 64 -5.84 -4.53 -12.00
N LEU A 65 -6.47 -5.27 -12.89
CA LEU A 65 -7.89 -5.55 -12.90
C LEU A 65 -8.08 -7.02 -12.51
N VAL A 66 -8.56 -7.27 -11.29
CA VAL A 66 -8.70 -8.62 -10.74
C VAL A 66 -10.14 -9.10 -10.88
N SER A 67 -10.31 -10.29 -11.42
CA SER A 67 -11.61 -10.95 -11.56
C SER A 67 -11.57 -12.36 -11.01
N GLN A 68 -12.61 -12.78 -10.31
CA GLN A 68 -12.81 -14.19 -9.99
C GLN A 68 -13.50 -14.88 -11.14
N GLY A 69 -12.97 -16.02 -11.59
CA GLY A 69 -13.54 -16.81 -12.71
C GLY A 69 -12.94 -18.22 -12.76
N ASP A 70 -13.57 -19.10 -13.50
CA ASP A 70 -13.30 -20.55 -13.45
C ASP A 70 -11.90 -20.95 -13.95
N HIS A 71 -11.28 -20.14 -14.81
CA HIS A 71 -9.99 -20.44 -15.42
C HIS A 71 -8.98 -19.34 -15.16
N PRO A 72 -7.73 -19.69 -14.74
CA PRO A 72 -6.68 -18.73 -14.55
C PRO A 72 -6.28 -18.09 -15.88
N SER A 73 -6.11 -16.78 -15.89
CA SER A 73 -5.58 -16.04 -17.04
C SER A 73 -4.92 -14.75 -16.63
N VAL A 74 -3.89 -14.35 -17.38
CA VAL A 74 -3.25 -13.05 -17.28
C VAL A 74 -3.13 -12.45 -18.67
N LYS A 75 -3.60 -11.18 -18.81
CA LYS A 75 -3.46 -10.41 -20.05
C LYS A 75 -2.87 -9.06 -19.72
N ILE A 76 -2.06 -8.53 -20.63
CA ILE A 76 -1.49 -7.19 -20.49
C ILE A 76 -1.95 -6.36 -21.69
N GLU A 77 -2.46 -5.15 -21.41
CA GLU A 77 -2.90 -4.17 -22.40
C GLU A 77 -2.08 -2.88 -22.24
N GLY A 78 -1.55 -2.38 -23.34
CA GLY A 78 -0.78 -1.15 -23.39
C GLY A 78 -0.13 -0.94 -24.75
N ASP A 79 0.77 0.04 -24.84
CA ASP A 79 1.55 0.29 -26.07
C ASP A 79 2.33 -0.95 -26.48
N GLU A 80 2.17 -1.39 -27.75
CA GLU A 80 2.76 -2.62 -28.27
C GLU A 80 4.26 -2.73 -28.00
N ASN A 81 4.98 -1.65 -28.21
CA ASN A 81 6.42 -1.59 -28.00
C ASN A 81 6.83 -1.71 -26.53
N LEU A 82 5.91 -1.48 -25.56
CA LEU A 82 6.16 -1.59 -24.12
C LEU A 82 5.88 -2.99 -23.58
N LEU A 83 5.00 -3.78 -24.18
CA LEU A 83 4.58 -5.08 -23.68
C LEU A 83 5.74 -6.07 -23.47
N GLN A 84 6.80 -5.96 -24.27
CA GLN A 84 8.03 -6.77 -24.12
C GLN A 84 8.84 -6.48 -22.85
N TYR A 85 8.58 -5.34 -22.18
CA TYR A 85 9.22 -4.95 -20.93
C TYR A 85 8.36 -5.24 -19.70
N MET A 86 7.18 -5.83 -19.88
CA MET A 86 6.37 -6.34 -18.79
C MET A 86 6.64 -7.82 -18.61
N GLU A 87 7.07 -8.19 -17.42
CA GLU A 87 7.31 -9.57 -17.01
C GLU A 87 6.12 -10.10 -16.22
N VAL A 88 5.67 -11.30 -16.58
CA VAL A 88 4.75 -12.12 -15.78
C VAL A 88 5.47 -13.42 -15.47
N ASN A 89 5.88 -13.58 -14.23
CA ASN A 89 6.59 -14.76 -13.77
C ASN A 89 5.67 -15.58 -12.86
N GLN A 90 5.61 -16.88 -13.08
CA GLN A 90 4.90 -17.78 -12.17
C GLN A 90 5.87 -18.60 -11.35
N ILE A 91 5.76 -18.52 -10.02
CA ILE A 91 6.54 -19.27 -9.05
C ILE A 91 5.57 -20.08 -8.17
N GLY A 92 5.41 -21.35 -8.50
CA GLY A 92 4.42 -22.20 -7.84
C GLY A 92 2.99 -21.66 -8.04
N ASN A 93 2.30 -21.29 -6.95
CA ASN A 93 0.95 -20.74 -6.96
C ASN A 93 0.91 -19.20 -6.93
N LYS A 94 2.04 -18.53 -7.15
CA LYS A 94 2.16 -17.07 -7.15
C LYS A 94 2.49 -16.55 -8.56
N ILE A 95 1.77 -15.50 -8.97
CA ILE A 95 2.07 -14.69 -10.16
C ILE A 95 2.74 -13.41 -9.72
N GLU A 96 3.90 -13.11 -10.30
CA GLU A 96 4.60 -11.83 -10.16
C GLU A 96 4.48 -11.03 -11.45
N VAL A 97 3.91 -9.83 -11.36
CA VAL A 97 3.80 -8.89 -12.48
C VAL A 97 4.65 -7.66 -12.19
N ARG A 98 5.59 -7.37 -13.08
CA ARG A 98 6.52 -6.25 -12.88
C ARG A 98 7.06 -5.71 -14.20
N GLU A 99 7.57 -4.50 -14.13
CA GLU A 99 8.42 -3.97 -15.19
C GLU A 99 9.79 -4.67 -15.17
N LYS A 100 10.34 -4.91 -16.35
CA LYS A 100 11.69 -5.47 -16.51
C LYS A 100 12.72 -4.56 -15.86
N PRO A 101 13.60 -5.10 -14.98
CA PRO A 101 14.62 -4.30 -14.32
C PRO A 101 15.51 -3.52 -15.30
N GLY A 102 15.82 -2.27 -14.94
CA GLY A 102 16.65 -1.39 -15.77
C GLY A 102 15.88 -0.61 -16.84
N PHE A 103 14.56 -0.71 -16.89
CA PHE A 103 13.69 0.10 -17.74
C PHE A 103 12.75 0.95 -16.90
N ASN A 104 12.34 2.09 -17.47
CA ASN A 104 11.33 2.99 -16.92
C ASN A 104 10.35 3.26 -18.06
N LEU A 105 9.18 2.65 -17.97
CA LEU A 105 8.16 2.72 -19.02
C LEU A 105 7.40 4.03 -18.92
N VAL A 106 7.18 4.69 -20.05
CA VAL A 106 6.39 5.90 -20.16
C VAL A 106 5.24 5.63 -21.15
N PRO A 107 4.17 4.97 -20.70
CA PRO A 107 3.08 4.60 -21.59
C PRO A 107 2.27 5.83 -22.04
N THR A 108 1.61 5.73 -23.19
CA THR A 108 0.72 6.78 -23.71
C THR A 108 -0.67 6.72 -23.06
N THR A 109 -1.05 5.55 -22.54
CA THR A 109 -2.27 5.30 -21.76
C THR A 109 -1.93 4.38 -20.59
N ASP A 110 -2.84 4.21 -19.63
CA ASP A 110 -2.64 3.29 -18.51
C ASP A 110 -2.22 1.90 -19.01
N LEU A 111 -1.11 1.39 -18.48
CA LEU A 111 -0.73 0.00 -18.66
C LEU A 111 -1.64 -0.86 -17.77
N LYS A 112 -2.45 -1.73 -18.39
CA LYS A 112 -3.41 -2.56 -17.67
C LYS A 112 -3.00 -4.01 -17.66
N VAL A 113 -3.21 -4.65 -16.51
CA VAL A 113 -2.99 -6.09 -16.32
C VAL A 113 -4.30 -6.69 -15.82
N TYR A 114 -4.86 -7.58 -16.62
CA TYR A 114 -6.08 -8.32 -16.26
C TYR A 114 -5.65 -9.66 -15.66
N VAL A 115 -6.10 -9.93 -14.45
CA VAL A 115 -5.78 -11.16 -13.70
C VAL A 115 -7.07 -11.86 -13.34
N THR A 116 -7.22 -13.10 -13.76
CA THR A 116 -8.38 -13.95 -13.42
C THR A 116 -7.90 -15.23 -12.75
N ALA A 117 -8.52 -15.61 -11.64
CA ALA A 117 -8.29 -16.89 -10.98
C ALA A 117 -9.57 -17.37 -10.26
N PRO A 118 -9.71 -18.69 -10.01
CA PRO A 118 -10.85 -19.23 -9.27
C PRO A 118 -10.86 -18.81 -7.79
N VAL A 119 -9.69 -18.66 -7.18
CA VAL A 119 -9.51 -18.30 -5.76
C VAL A 119 -8.29 -17.39 -5.64
N PHE A 120 -8.40 -16.39 -4.77
CA PHE A 120 -7.28 -15.52 -4.38
C PHE A 120 -7.05 -15.65 -2.87
N ASN A 121 -5.81 -15.99 -2.46
CA ASN A 121 -5.44 -16.06 -1.05
C ASN A 121 -4.60 -14.86 -0.63
N ASP A 122 -3.82 -14.29 -1.56
CA ASP A 122 -2.92 -13.18 -1.28
C ASP A 122 -2.79 -12.24 -2.47
N ILE A 123 -2.89 -10.93 -2.21
CA ILE A 123 -2.81 -9.89 -3.22
C ILE A 123 -1.88 -8.79 -2.72
N ASP A 124 -0.69 -8.71 -3.34
CA ASP A 124 0.36 -7.74 -3.02
C ASP A 124 0.44 -6.63 -4.08
N ALA A 125 0.44 -5.40 -3.61
CA ALA A 125 0.68 -4.21 -4.43
C ALA A 125 1.90 -3.45 -3.92
N SER A 126 2.94 -3.32 -4.74
CA SER A 126 4.13 -2.55 -4.38
C SER A 126 4.45 -1.46 -5.40
N GLY A 127 4.91 -0.30 -4.92
CA GLY A 127 5.15 0.87 -5.77
C GLY A 127 3.95 1.80 -5.86
N ALA A 128 3.51 2.15 -7.07
CA ALA A 128 2.37 3.04 -7.34
C ALA A 128 1.28 2.33 -8.18
N CYS A 129 1.12 1.02 -8.00
CA CYS A 129 0.14 0.24 -8.74
C CYS A 129 -1.24 0.28 -8.08
N ASP A 130 -2.30 0.35 -8.90
CA ASP A 130 -3.68 0.25 -8.45
C ASP A 130 -4.23 -1.14 -8.73
N ILE A 131 -4.79 -1.80 -7.73
CA ILE A 131 -5.48 -3.08 -7.88
C ILE A 131 -6.98 -2.89 -7.72
N ILE A 132 -7.74 -3.26 -8.73
CA ILE A 132 -9.19 -3.05 -8.80
C ILE A 132 -9.92 -4.38 -9.03
N GLY A 133 -10.71 -4.80 -8.05
CA GLY A 133 -11.62 -5.93 -8.23
C GLY A 133 -12.74 -5.59 -9.18
N GLN A 134 -12.85 -6.33 -10.28
CA GLN A 134 -13.92 -6.21 -11.26
C GLN A 134 -15.16 -7.04 -10.86
N THR A 135 -14.94 -8.06 -10.08
CA THR A 135 -15.97 -8.92 -9.49
C THR A 135 -15.82 -8.93 -7.96
N LYS A 136 -16.86 -9.39 -7.26
CA LYS A 136 -16.73 -9.77 -5.86
C LYS A 136 -15.75 -10.96 -5.77
N ILE A 137 -14.81 -10.89 -4.84
CA ILE A 137 -13.87 -11.98 -4.55
C ILE A 137 -14.39 -12.76 -3.36
N SER A 138 -14.81 -13.99 -3.62
CA SER A 138 -15.28 -14.92 -2.58
C SER A 138 -14.22 -15.97 -2.32
N ASN A 139 -13.76 -16.08 -1.08
CA ASN A 139 -12.77 -17.05 -0.67
C ASN A 139 -13.31 -17.87 0.51
N PRO A 140 -13.35 -19.22 0.44
CA PRO A 140 -13.72 -20.05 1.58
C PRO A 140 -12.63 -20.13 2.65
N GLU A 141 -11.42 -19.67 2.33
CA GLU A 141 -10.26 -19.58 3.21
C GLU A 141 -9.97 -18.11 3.58
N ASP A 142 -8.82 -17.87 4.17
CA ASP A 142 -8.36 -16.52 4.50
C ASP A 142 -7.91 -15.76 3.26
N LEU A 143 -8.15 -14.46 3.25
CA LEU A 143 -7.67 -13.54 2.22
C LEU A 143 -6.72 -12.50 2.84
N ALA A 144 -5.53 -12.39 2.28
CA ALA A 144 -4.56 -11.35 2.64
C ALA A 144 -4.42 -10.30 1.53
N MET A 145 -4.19 -9.05 1.91
CA MET A 145 -3.91 -7.94 1.01
C MET A 145 -2.81 -7.07 1.58
N HIS A 146 -1.82 -6.74 0.76
CA HIS A 146 -0.69 -5.92 1.17
C HIS A 146 -0.48 -4.75 0.20
N VAL A 147 -0.32 -3.55 0.74
CA VAL A 147 0.05 -2.36 -0.02
C VAL A 147 1.36 -1.82 0.53
N SER A 148 2.38 -1.78 -0.31
CA SER A 148 3.67 -1.18 0.04
C SER A 148 4.00 -0.05 -0.95
N GLY A 149 3.95 1.18 -0.47
CA GLY A 149 4.21 2.36 -1.29
C GLY A 149 3.03 3.33 -1.37
N ALA A 150 2.60 3.71 -2.58
CA ALA A 150 1.56 4.73 -2.80
C ALA A 150 0.38 4.22 -3.66
N GLY A 151 0.32 2.92 -3.94
CA GLY A 151 -0.78 2.32 -4.71
C GLY A 151 -2.04 2.11 -3.88
N ASP A 152 -3.14 1.78 -4.56
CA ASP A 152 -4.43 1.55 -3.93
C ASP A 152 -4.96 0.14 -4.26
N ILE A 153 -5.67 -0.47 -3.29
CA ILE A 153 -6.48 -1.67 -3.53
C ILE A 153 -7.96 -1.33 -3.35
N ARG A 154 -8.79 -1.63 -4.34
CA ARG A 154 -10.25 -1.45 -4.30
C ARG A 154 -10.97 -2.74 -4.64
N MET A 155 -11.65 -3.36 -3.66
CA MET A 155 -12.28 -4.66 -3.84
C MET A 155 -13.60 -4.82 -3.07
N GLU A 156 -14.45 -5.68 -3.61
CA GLU A 156 -15.55 -6.30 -2.87
C GLU A 156 -15.18 -7.73 -2.51
N VAL A 157 -15.29 -8.08 -1.21
CA VAL A 157 -14.77 -9.35 -0.68
C VAL A 157 -15.81 -10.10 0.16
N ASP A 158 -15.68 -11.41 0.18
CA ASP A 158 -16.45 -12.32 1.03
C ASP A 158 -15.52 -13.46 1.46
N ALA A 159 -14.99 -13.38 2.67
CA ALA A 159 -14.04 -14.35 3.20
C ALA A 159 -14.23 -14.47 4.72
N PRO A 160 -13.97 -15.64 5.33
CA PRO A 160 -14.10 -15.79 6.77
C PRO A 160 -13.14 -14.89 7.55
N ARG A 161 -11.92 -14.74 7.08
CA ARG A 161 -10.92 -13.82 7.66
C ARG A 161 -10.24 -13.00 6.57
N LEU A 162 -10.07 -11.72 6.87
CA LEU A 162 -9.37 -10.78 6.01
C LEU A 162 -8.23 -10.12 6.77
N LYS A 163 -7.04 -10.17 6.22
CA LYS A 163 -5.88 -9.40 6.67
C LYS A 163 -5.53 -8.35 5.63
N ALA A 164 -5.42 -7.09 6.04
CA ALA A 164 -5.02 -6.01 5.14
C ALA A 164 -3.92 -5.18 5.79
N GLU A 165 -2.81 -5.05 5.11
CA GLU A 165 -1.64 -4.30 5.57
C GLU A 165 -1.30 -3.17 4.60
N VAL A 166 -1.06 -1.97 5.14
CA VAL A 166 -0.62 -0.80 4.38
C VAL A 166 0.68 -0.28 4.98
N SER A 167 1.74 -0.32 4.19
CA SER A 167 3.02 0.26 4.54
C SER A 167 3.37 1.39 3.56
N GLY A 168 3.29 2.62 4.02
CA GLY A 168 3.53 3.80 3.17
C GLY A 168 2.39 4.80 3.19
N SER A 169 1.96 5.25 2.01
CA SER A 169 0.91 6.27 1.83
C SER A 169 -0.27 5.78 0.98
N GLY A 170 -0.28 4.51 0.62
CA GLY A 170 -1.35 3.90 -0.18
C GLY A 170 -2.65 3.74 0.60
N SER A 171 -3.70 3.28 -0.10
CA SER A 171 -5.02 3.11 0.53
C SER A 171 -5.67 1.78 0.15
N ILE A 172 -6.48 1.26 1.08
CA ILE A 172 -7.32 0.09 0.86
C ILE A 172 -8.78 0.50 0.98
N TYR A 173 -9.58 0.17 -0.04
CA TYR A 173 -11.02 0.41 -0.11
C TYR A 173 -11.73 -0.94 -0.18
N LEU A 174 -12.34 -1.37 0.90
CA LEU A 174 -12.99 -2.68 0.98
C LEU A 174 -14.47 -2.56 1.33
N LYS A 175 -15.26 -3.39 0.68
CA LYS A 175 -16.67 -3.60 0.97
C LYS A 175 -17.01 -5.09 0.89
N GLY A 176 -18.18 -5.46 1.42
CA GLY A 176 -18.64 -6.84 1.44
C GLY A 176 -18.81 -7.38 2.84
N GLN A 177 -18.38 -8.60 3.10
CA GLN A 177 -18.54 -9.23 4.42
C GLN A 177 -17.39 -10.14 4.79
N THR A 178 -17.10 -10.19 6.09
CA THR A 178 -16.11 -11.08 6.70
C THR A 178 -16.51 -11.34 8.15
N LYS A 179 -16.03 -12.43 8.73
CA LYS A 179 -16.19 -12.62 10.17
C LYS A 179 -15.16 -11.81 10.95
N ASP A 180 -13.89 -12.00 10.60
CA ASP A 180 -12.79 -11.37 11.31
C ASP A 180 -11.96 -10.53 10.32
N VAL A 181 -11.67 -9.27 10.69
CA VAL A 181 -10.77 -8.39 9.94
C VAL A 181 -9.60 -7.93 10.82
N TYR A 182 -8.41 -7.97 10.26
CA TYR A 182 -7.21 -7.38 10.83
C TYR A 182 -6.62 -6.35 9.85
N LEU A 183 -6.51 -5.11 10.32
CA LEU A 183 -5.91 -4.00 9.58
C LEU A 183 -4.63 -3.54 10.28
N ASP A 184 -3.52 -3.48 9.55
CA ASP A 184 -2.25 -2.93 10.01
C ASP A 184 -1.84 -1.77 9.10
N LEU A 185 -1.77 -0.56 9.65
CA LEU A 185 -1.42 0.65 8.93
C LEU A 185 -0.13 1.24 9.48
N THR A 186 0.95 1.11 8.73
CA THR A 186 2.26 1.70 9.06
C THR A 186 2.58 2.85 8.11
N GLY A 187 2.74 4.06 8.66
CA GLY A 187 3.04 5.28 7.90
C GLY A 187 1.87 6.25 7.83
N ALA A 188 1.47 6.69 6.63
CA ALA A 188 0.39 7.65 6.40
C ALA A 188 -0.73 7.06 5.52
N GLY A 189 -0.83 5.74 5.45
CA GLY A 189 -1.82 5.04 4.64
C GLY A 189 -3.25 5.11 5.20
N HIS A 190 -4.23 4.72 4.37
CA HIS A 190 -5.64 4.80 4.73
C HIS A 190 -6.37 3.48 4.46
N ALA A 191 -7.29 3.09 5.37
CA ALA A 191 -8.22 1.98 5.15
C ALA A 191 -9.66 2.49 5.18
N TYR A 192 -10.36 2.40 4.05
CA TYR A 192 -11.77 2.78 3.89
C TYR A 192 -12.63 1.52 3.84
N CYS A 193 -13.05 1.04 5.01
CA CYS A 193 -13.70 -0.25 5.19
C CYS A 193 -15.08 -0.17 5.87
N PHE A 194 -15.75 1.00 5.88
CA PHE A 194 -17.12 1.08 6.43
C PHE A 194 -18.11 0.15 5.73
N GLY A 195 -17.88 -0.14 4.45
CA GLY A 195 -18.70 -1.07 3.67
C GLY A 195 -18.34 -2.54 3.85
N LEU A 196 -17.31 -2.87 4.61
CA LEU A 196 -16.91 -4.23 4.93
C LEU A 196 -17.53 -4.63 6.27
N LEU A 197 -18.66 -5.34 6.22
CA LEU A 197 -19.36 -5.78 7.41
C LEU A 197 -18.59 -6.91 8.09
N SER A 198 -18.20 -6.72 9.36
CA SER A 198 -17.44 -7.69 10.15
C SER A 198 -18.05 -7.92 11.52
N GLU A 199 -17.83 -9.10 12.10
CA GLU A 199 -18.13 -9.38 13.50
C GLU A 199 -17.03 -8.82 14.40
N THR A 200 -15.78 -9.21 14.14
CA THR A 200 -14.60 -8.77 14.88
C THR A 200 -13.70 -7.94 14.00
N THR A 201 -13.29 -6.78 14.50
CA THR A 201 -12.32 -5.91 13.84
C THR A 201 -11.17 -5.61 14.77
N LYS A 202 -9.94 -5.90 14.31
CA LYS A 202 -8.71 -5.43 14.94
C LYS A 202 -8.03 -4.43 14.01
N VAL A 203 -7.62 -3.28 14.58
CA VAL A 203 -6.92 -2.22 13.85
C VAL A 203 -5.68 -1.82 14.61
N ASP A 204 -4.53 -1.91 13.97
CA ASP A 204 -3.25 -1.42 14.49
C ASP A 204 -2.77 -0.27 13.59
N ILE A 205 -2.54 0.91 14.14
CA ILE A 205 -2.00 2.06 13.41
C ILE A 205 -0.69 2.52 14.05
N SER A 206 0.36 2.55 13.25
CA SER A 206 1.66 3.11 13.62
C SER A 206 2.02 4.26 12.68
N GLY A 207 1.85 5.50 13.12
CA GLY A 207 2.13 6.70 12.34
C GLY A 207 0.97 7.70 12.28
N ALA A 208 0.65 8.20 11.08
CA ALA A 208 -0.39 9.22 10.87
C ALA A 208 -1.53 8.72 9.95
N GLY A 209 -1.67 7.42 9.81
CA GLY A 209 -2.70 6.78 9.01
C GLY A 209 -4.12 6.92 9.57
N SER A 210 -5.12 6.51 8.80
CA SER A 210 -6.50 6.48 9.26
C SER A 210 -7.23 5.20 8.82
N ALA A 211 -8.12 4.70 9.68
CA ALA A 211 -8.98 3.57 9.39
C ALA A 211 -10.45 3.92 9.62
N GLU A 212 -11.29 3.57 8.66
CA GLU A 212 -12.75 3.63 8.72
C GLU A 212 -13.28 2.20 8.67
N VAL A 213 -13.82 1.68 9.78
CA VAL A 213 -14.13 0.26 9.93
C VAL A 213 -15.54 0.02 10.45
N TYR A 214 -16.03 -1.18 10.28
CA TYR A 214 -17.27 -1.68 10.86
C TYR A 214 -16.98 -2.84 11.83
N ALA A 215 -17.69 -2.88 12.96
CA ALA A 215 -17.62 -4.00 13.89
C ALA A 215 -18.99 -4.21 14.55
N SER A 216 -19.53 -5.43 14.47
CA SER A 216 -20.84 -5.73 15.07
C SER A 216 -20.74 -6.35 16.46
N VAL A 217 -19.65 -7.01 16.81
CA VAL A 217 -19.44 -7.73 18.06
C VAL A 217 -18.26 -7.15 18.86
N LYS A 218 -17.06 -7.13 18.24
CA LYS A 218 -15.83 -6.71 18.91
C LYS A 218 -15.01 -5.76 18.05
N LEU A 219 -14.49 -4.68 18.68
CA LEU A 219 -13.46 -3.81 18.15
C LEU A 219 -12.24 -3.80 19.07
N GLU A 220 -11.07 -4.02 18.52
CA GLU A 220 -9.79 -3.77 19.18
C GLU A 220 -8.99 -2.78 18.31
N ALA A 221 -8.67 -1.60 18.86
CA ALA A 221 -7.99 -0.54 18.13
C ALA A 221 -6.77 -0.07 18.92
N GLU A 222 -5.60 -0.24 18.33
CA GLU A 222 -4.31 0.20 18.86
C GLU A 222 -3.79 1.32 17.95
N VAL A 223 -3.53 2.51 18.52
CA VAL A 223 -3.02 3.67 17.76
C VAL A 223 -1.76 4.20 18.41
N SER A 224 -0.65 4.11 17.70
CA SER A 224 0.63 4.68 18.10
C SER A 224 1.02 5.82 17.14
N GLY A 225 0.97 7.06 17.62
CA GLY A 225 1.27 8.25 16.83
C GLY A 225 0.10 9.23 16.71
N ALA A 226 -0.18 9.72 15.50
CA ALA A 226 -1.25 10.70 15.23
C ALA A 226 -2.39 10.11 14.37
N GLY A 227 -2.54 8.79 14.38
CA GLY A 227 -3.54 8.09 13.59
C GLY A 227 -4.97 8.27 14.10
N THR A 228 -5.94 7.95 13.23
CA THR A 228 -7.37 8.05 13.57
C THR A 228 -8.09 6.78 13.16
N VAL A 229 -8.86 6.19 14.10
CA VAL A 229 -9.81 5.10 13.81
C VAL A 229 -11.22 5.62 13.97
N LYS A 230 -12.03 5.51 12.91
CA LYS A 230 -13.48 5.73 12.98
C LYS A 230 -14.18 4.38 12.80
N TYR A 231 -15.16 4.10 13.63
CA TYR A 231 -15.87 2.84 13.49
C TYR A 231 -17.39 3.00 13.54
N LYS A 232 -18.08 2.11 12.81
CA LYS A 232 -19.52 1.91 12.79
C LYS A 232 -19.88 0.55 13.38
N GLY A 233 -21.16 0.35 13.60
CA GLY A 233 -21.70 -0.93 14.07
C GLY A 233 -22.03 -0.95 15.55
N ASN A 234 -22.48 -2.12 16.02
CA ASN A 234 -23.03 -2.29 17.37
C ASN A 234 -22.10 -3.09 18.31
N ALA A 235 -20.79 -3.06 18.06
CA ALA A 235 -19.82 -3.74 18.91
C ALA A 235 -20.04 -3.36 20.38
N THR A 236 -20.16 -4.38 21.24
CA THR A 236 -20.30 -4.24 22.69
C THR A 236 -19.01 -4.45 23.44
N ASP A 237 -18.06 -5.16 22.83
CA ASP A 237 -16.69 -5.34 23.34
C ASP A 237 -15.77 -4.40 22.56
N VAL A 238 -15.47 -3.24 23.16
CA VAL A 238 -14.61 -2.21 22.52
C VAL A 238 -13.40 -1.97 23.39
N LYS A 239 -12.23 -2.35 22.88
CA LYS A 239 -10.93 -2.11 23.49
C LYS A 239 -10.15 -1.09 22.67
N GLN A 240 -9.65 -0.05 23.33
CA GLN A 240 -8.91 1.03 22.68
C GLN A 240 -7.63 1.28 23.47
N ASP A 241 -6.51 1.34 22.75
CA ASP A 241 -5.21 1.76 23.28
C ASP A 241 -4.64 2.85 22.37
N VAL A 242 -4.50 4.06 22.89
CA VAL A 242 -4.03 5.21 22.12
C VAL A 242 -2.80 5.81 22.79
N SER A 243 -1.67 5.72 22.10
CA SER A 243 -0.41 6.31 22.52
C SER A 243 -0.01 7.41 21.53
N GLY A 244 -0.04 8.67 21.98
CA GLY A 244 0.28 9.85 21.16
C GLY A 244 -0.90 10.79 20.95
N ALA A 245 -1.01 11.41 19.78
CA ALA A 245 -2.06 12.39 19.44
C ALA A 245 -3.20 11.77 18.59
N GLY A 246 -3.30 10.45 18.57
CA GLY A 246 -4.32 9.73 17.82
C GLY A 246 -5.70 9.75 18.47
N SER A 247 -6.68 9.17 17.78
CA SER A 247 -8.05 9.06 18.29
C SER A 247 -8.79 7.84 17.76
N VAL A 248 -9.73 7.31 18.57
CA VAL A 248 -10.69 6.27 18.18
C VAL A 248 -12.08 6.80 18.44
N GLN A 249 -12.95 6.81 17.42
CA GLN A 249 -14.26 7.45 17.50
C GLN A 249 -15.35 6.56 16.88
N LYS A 250 -16.48 6.42 17.60
CA LYS A 250 -17.68 5.86 17.00
C LYS A 250 -18.38 6.91 16.17
N VAL A 251 -18.82 6.52 14.96
CA VAL A 251 -19.60 7.38 14.06
C VAL A 251 -20.92 6.67 13.69
N ASP A 252 -21.93 7.44 13.31
CA ASP A 252 -23.27 6.93 12.95
C ASP A 252 -23.33 6.41 11.50
#